data_e3d4f341202ad1227a879f7ff7e71a20
#
_entry.id   e3d4f341202ad1227a879f7ff7e71a20
#
_cell.length_a   1.000
_cell.length_b   1.000
_cell.length_c   1.000
_cell.angle_alpha   90.00
_cell.angle_beta   90.00
_cell.angle_gamma   90.00
#
_symmetry.space_group_name_H-M   'P 1'
#
loop_
_entity.id
_entity.type
_entity.pdbx_description
1 polymer ?
#
loop_
_entity_poly.entity_id
_entity_poly.type
_entity_poly.pdbx_seq_one_letter_code
_entity_poly.pdbx_strand_id
1 'polypeptide(L)'
;VDKLTSNYAGWVSVKDTKSLLKRVRGTEIEPKLQRLEAILGDLGSVVVGLSGGVDSTLLAFVARLCLGYNRVVAVTAVSESLPREELDLCEEFCSDHDIEFKAVRTRELENERYVENSPLRCYFCKTELFSELTPIAIDRGAVVVLGVNASDDPDMRPGQRAAVERGGRFPLREADITKTEIRELARVSGLSTWDKPQAACLASRVPFGTPVTIGTLSSIDRVERGVRGLGFRQIRARHHGDLVRLEFLLEDLEMALKVSDELVSICKAAGYRFVTLDLEGFTSASFQVRSAVPSQDL
;
A
#
# COMPACT_ATOMS: atom_id res chain seq x y z
N VAL A 1 26.40 -4.84 10.97
CA VAL A 1 26.54 -3.60 10.22
C VAL A 1 27.50 -3.93 9.08
N ASP A 2 27.19 -3.54 7.85
CA ASP A 2 27.96 -3.75 6.60
C ASP A 2 27.80 -5.11 5.88
N LYS A 3 26.71 -5.20 5.08
CA LYS A 3 26.71 -5.99 3.82
C LYS A 3 25.51 -5.75 2.89
N LEU A 4 24.66 -4.73 3.10
CA LEU A 4 23.52 -4.45 2.21
C LEU A 4 23.66 -3.21 1.29
N THR A 5 24.82 -2.53 1.33
CA THR A 5 25.03 -1.30 0.54
C THR A 5 25.81 -1.48 -0.77
N SER A 6 26.14 -2.75 -1.19
CA SER A 6 27.15 -2.96 -2.24
C SER A 6 26.62 -3.19 -3.66
N ASN A 7 25.32 -3.19 -3.96
CA ASN A 7 24.83 -3.50 -5.32
C ASN A 7 24.13 -2.36 -6.08
N TYR A 8 24.14 -1.12 -5.59
CA TYR A 8 23.48 0.01 -6.28
C TYR A 8 24.44 0.98 -7.00
N ALA A 9 25.70 0.65 -7.15
CA ALA A 9 26.75 1.53 -7.69
C ALA A 9 26.71 1.74 -9.22
N GLY A 10 25.55 1.61 -9.88
CA GLY A 10 25.41 1.80 -11.33
C GLY A 10 24.18 2.59 -11.79
N TRP A 11 23.30 2.99 -10.89
CA TRP A 11 22.06 3.66 -11.27
C TRP A 11 22.26 5.19 -11.31
N VAL A 12 22.29 5.75 -12.52
CA VAL A 12 22.22 7.21 -12.69
C VAL A 12 20.86 7.68 -12.20
N SER A 13 20.83 8.54 -11.20
CA SER A 13 19.59 9.12 -10.65
C SER A 13 18.76 9.75 -11.79
N VAL A 14 17.47 9.37 -11.87
CA VAL A 14 16.50 10.01 -12.77
C VAL A 14 16.19 11.39 -12.21
N LYS A 15 16.61 12.45 -12.91
CA LYS A 15 16.48 13.84 -12.44
C LYS A 15 15.31 14.58 -13.08
N ASP A 16 14.79 14.07 -14.19
CA ASP A 16 13.69 14.66 -14.94
C ASP A 16 12.92 13.59 -15.73
N THR A 17 11.73 13.94 -16.20
CA THR A 17 10.87 13.04 -16.99
C THR A 17 11.50 12.64 -18.32
N LYS A 18 12.32 13.53 -18.92
CA LYS A 18 13.01 13.21 -20.20
C LYS A 18 14.00 12.07 -20.02
N SER A 19 14.68 12.02 -18.87
CA SER A 19 15.58 10.93 -18.51
C SER A 19 14.82 9.62 -18.32
N LEU A 20 13.63 9.66 -17.72
CA LEU A 20 12.77 8.50 -17.54
C LEU A 20 12.22 8.00 -18.89
N LEU A 21 11.72 8.90 -19.74
CA LEU A 21 11.26 8.58 -21.09
C LEU A 21 12.34 7.92 -21.93
N LYS A 22 13.61 8.37 -21.85
CA LYS A 22 14.73 7.71 -22.55
C LYS A 22 14.91 6.25 -22.13
N ARG A 23 14.62 5.90 -20.89
CA ARG A 23 14.77 4.53 -20.36
C ARG A 23 13.70 3.57 -20.85
N VAL A 24 12.52 4.09 -21.20
CA VAL A 24 11.39 3.30 -21.72
C VAL A 24 11.13 3.53 -23.21
N ARG A 25 12.07 4.21 -23.88
CA ARG A 25 11.92 4.55 -25.30
C ARG A 25 11.73 3.31 -26.19
N GLY A 26 10.72 3.36 -27.04
CA GLY A 26 10.39 2.27 -27.97
C GLY A 26 9.66 1.09 -27.32
N THR A 27 9.30 1.18 -26.05
CA THR A 27 8.43 0.21 -25.36
C THR A 27 6.98 0.67 -25.36
N GLU A 28 6.06 -0.26 -25.04
CA GLU A 28 4.62 0.07 -24.87
C GLU A 28 4.36 1.01 -23.67
N ILE A 29 5.32 1.15 -22.77
CA ILE A 29 5.22 2.03 -21.60
C ILE A 29 5.41 3.51 -22.00
N GLU A 30 6.21 3.79 -23.03
CA GLU A 30 6.53 5.17 -23.44
C GLU A 30 5.29 6.05 -23.66
N PRO A 31 4.31 5.67 -24.51
CA PRO A 31 3.11 6.48 -24.74
C PRO A 31 2.23 6.62 -23.48
N LYS A 32 2.21 5.62 -22.61
CA LYS A 32 1.46 5.67 -21.36
C LYS A 32 2.12 6.63 -20.34
N LEU A 33 3.44 6.63 -20.28
CA LEU A 33 4.18 7.58 -19.45
C LEU A 33 3.98 9.02 -19.94
N GLN A 34 4.00 9.27 -21.27
CA GLN A 34 3.69 10.59 -21.83
C GLN A 34 2.26 11.02 -21.50
N ARG A 35 1.29 10.10 -21.53
CA ARG A 35 -0.08 10.38 -21.10
C ARG A 35 -0.16 10.74 -19.61
N LEU A 36 0.58 10.02 -18.75
CA LEU A 36 0.66 10.32 -17.33
C LEU A 36 1.23 11.73 -17.09
N GLU A 37 2.29 12.10 -17.81
CA GLU A 37 2.88 13.45 -17.76
C GLU A 37 1.86 14.53 -18.17
N ALA A 38 1.11 14.31 -19.25
CA ALA A 38 0.07 15.23 -19.69
C ALA A 38 -1.04 15.38 -18.65
N ILE A 39 -1.55 14.28 -18.10
CA ILE A 39 -2.58 14.28 -17.04
C ILE A 39 -2.09 15.08 -15.82
N LEU A 40 -0.88 14.82 -15.35
CA LEU A 40 -0.31 15.54 -14.20
C LEU A 40 -0.11 17.03 -14.53
N GLY A 41 0.35 17.35 -15.74
CA GLY A 41 0.48 18.73 -16.23
C GLY A 41 -0.84 19.49 -16.20
N ASP A 42 -1.92 18.88 -16.67
CA ASP A 42 -3.28 19.45 -16.67
C ASP A 42 -3.83 19.65 -15.24
N LEU A 43 -3.47 18.79 -14.29
CA LEU A 43 -3.83 18.94 -12.87
C LEU A 43 -3.08 20.12 -12.21
N GLY A 44 -1.89 20.45 -12.68
CA GLY A 44 -1.09 21.60 -12.25
C GLY A 44 -0.49 21.49 -10.86
N SER A 45 -1.25 21.08 -9.83
CA SER A 45 -0.79 20.85 -8.46
C SER A 45 -1.52 19.66 -7.85
N VAL A 46 -0.82 18.80 -7.09
CA VAL A 46 -1.40 17.56 -6.57
C VAL A 46 -1.06 17.29 -5.11
N VAL A 47 -2.03 16.71 -4.40
CA VAL A 47 -1.88 16.06 -3.10
C VAL A 47 -1.89 14.57 -3.35
N VAL A 48 -0.76 13.90 -3.19
CA VAL A 48 -0.62 12.45 -3.42
C VAL A 48 -0.89 11.70 -2.13
N GLY A 49 -1.93 10.86 -2.11
CA GLY A 49 -2.13 9.91 -1.00
C GLY A 49 -1.05 8.82 -1.06
N LEU A 50 -0.05 8.93 -0.19
CA LEU A 50 1.12 8.06 -0.16
C LEU A 50 0.91 6.93 0.85
N SER A 51 0.88 5.69 0.37
CA SER A 51 0.71 4.48 1.20
C SER A 51 1.98 3.65 1.37
N GLY A 52 3.11 4.12 0.84
CA GLY A 52 4.37 3.35 0.83
C GLY A 52 4.42 2.18 -0.16
N GLY A 53 3.32 1.87 -0.86
CA GLY A 53 3.29 0.86 -1.92
C GLY A 53 3.85 1.39 -3.25
N VAL A 54 4.29 0.49 -4.14
CA VAL A 54 4.93 0.84 -5.42
C VAL A 54 4.09 1.79 -6.29
N ASP A 55 2.75 1.66 -6.28
CA ASP A 55 1.86 2.52 -7.09
C ASP A 55 1.92 3.98 -6.61
N SER A 56 1.75 4.19 -5.31
CA SER A 56 1.72 5.54 -4.73
C SER A 56 3.10 6.20 -4.74
N THR A 57 4.17 5.43 -4.55
CA THR A 57 5.55 5.96 -4.63
C THR A 57 5.92 6.31 -6.06
N LEU A 58 5.58 5.48 -7.06
CA LEU A 58 5.78 5.84 -8.47
C LEU A 58 4.98 7.10 -8.86
N LEU A 59 3.70 7.18 -8.45
CA LEU A 59 2.88 8.36 -8.74
C LEU A 59 3.48 9.63 -8.14
N ALA A 60 3.89 9.59 -6.85
CA ALA A 60 4.51 10.72 -6.18
C ALA A 60 5.83 11.14 -6.86
N PHE A 61 6.67 10.17 -7.23
CA PHE A 61 7.93 10.39 -7.92
C PHE A 61 7.72 11.05 -9.29
N VAL A 62 6.85 10.50 -10.13
CA VAL A 62 6.57 11.06 -11.47
C VAL A 62 5.93 12.44 -11.34
N ALA A 63 4.98 12.64 -10.41
CA ALA A 63 4.40 13.94 -10.15
C ALA A 63 5.46 14.97 -9.78
N ARG A 64 6.42 14.61 -8.90
CA ARG A 64 7.54 15.48 -8.51
C ARG A 64 8.43 15.87 -9.71
N LEU A 65 8.70 14.90 -10.60
CA LEU A 65 9.49 15.17 -11.81
C LEU A 65 8.75 16.10 -12.80
N CYS A 66 7.43 15.92 -12.96
CA CYS A 66 6.62 16.70 -13.89
C CYS A 66 6.33 18.13 -13.39
N LEU A 67 5.95 18.24 -12.12
CA LEU A 67 5.37 19.47 -11.58
C LEU A 67 6.35 20.32 -10.77
N GLY A 68 7.42 19.71 -10.29
CA GLY A 68 8.39 20.37 -9.40
C GLY A 68 7.95 20.37 -7.93
N TYR A 69 8.86 20.77 -7.04
CA TYR A 69 8.70 20.68 -5.58
C TYR A 69 7.44 21.37 -5.04
N ASN A 70 7.20 22.61 -5.44
CA ASN A 70 6.15 23.46 -4.85
C ASN A 70 4.71 23.03 -5.21
N ARG A 71 4.54 22.11 -6.16
CA ARG A 71 3.24 21.70 -6.69
C ARG A 71 2.88 20.25 -6.34
N VAL A 72 3.69 19.58 -5.52
CA VAL A 72 3.45 18.20 -5.08
C VAL A 72 3.65 18.11 -3.58
N VAL A 73 2.67 17.58 -2.89
CA VAL A 73 2.81 17.14 -1.50
C VAL A 73 2.34 15.70 -1.37
N ALA A 74 3.15 14.87 -0.76
CA ALA A 74 2.80 13.51 -0.42
C ALA A 74 2.23 13.47 1.00
N VAL A 75 1.06 12.83 1.17
CA VAL A 75 0.38 12.77 2.45
C VAL A 75 0.13 11.32 2.83
N THR A 76 0.61 10.91 4.00
CA THR A 76 0.35 9.59 4.57
C THR A 76 -0.64 9.69 5.72
N ALA A 77 -1.73 8.92 5.63
CA ALA A 77 -2.67 8.75 6.74
C ALA A 77 -2.07 7.83 7.80
N VAL A 78 -2.01 8.33 9.03
CA VAL A 78 -1.49 7.60 10.19
C VAL A 78 -2.66 7.19 11.08
N SER A 79 -2.84 5.89 11.23
CA SER A 79 -3.81 5.28 12.12
C SER A 79 -3.29 3.95 12.65
N GLU A 80 -4.03 3.33 13.53
CA GLU A 80 -3.74 2.00 14.05
C GLU A 80 -3.79 0.90 12.97
N SER A 81 -4.37 1.20 11.79
CA SER A 81 -4.41 0.29 10.64
C SER A 81 -3.14 0.31 9.80
N LEU A 82 -2.28 1.34 9.96
CA LEU A 82 -1.01 1.47 9.25
C LEU A 82 0.07 0.71 10.02
N PRO A 83 0.82 -0.22 9.41
CA PRO A 83 2.01 -0.77 10.03
C PRO A 83 3.02 0.34 10.35
N ARG A 84 3.61 0.32 11.56
CA ARG A 84 4.51 1.40 12.02
C ARG A 84 5.68 1.68 11.08
N GLU A 85 6.26 0.63 10.52
CA GLU A 85 7.40 0.70 9.59
C GLU A 85 7.06 1.44 8.30
N GLU A 86 5.78 1.45 7.89
CA GLU A 86 5.37 2.08 6.63
C GLU A 86 5.44 3.62 6.68
N LEU A 87 5.23 4.22 7.84
CA LEU A 87 5.35 5.67 8.00
C LEU A 87 6.79 6.13 7.79
N ASP A 88 7.74 5.47 8.47
CA ASP A 88 9.17 5.78 8.38
C ASP A 88 9.67 5.63 6.93
N LEU A 89 9.25 4.56 6.24
CA LEU A 89 9.57 4.33 4.83
C LEU A 89 8.98 5.40 3.89
N CYS A 90 7.78 5.92 4.18
CA CYS A 90 7.18 7.01 3.41
C CYS A 90 7.96 8.32 3.58
N GLU A 91 8.38 8.63 4.81
CA GLU A 91 9.15 9.82 5.12
C GLU A 91 10.55 9.77 4.49
N GLU A 92 11.25 8.64 4.62
CA GLU A 92 12.55 8.39 3.97
C GLU A 92 12.43 8.52 2.45
N PHE A 93 11.44 7.87 1.83
CA PHE A 93 11.19 7.99 0.39
C PHE A 93 11.00 9.45 -0.06
N CYS A 94 10.22 10.23 0.67
CA CYS A 94 9.98 11.64 0.32
C CYS A 94 11.25 12.50 0.49
N SER A 95 12.05 12.23 1.53
CA SER A 95 13.34 12.86 1.76
C SER A 95 14.31 12.57 0.61
N ASP A 96 14.44 11.31 0.20
CA ASP A 96 15.35 10.88 -0.86
C ASP A 96 15.02 11.47 -2.24
N HIS A 97 13.74 11.77 -2.46
CA HIS A 97 13.23 12.26 -3.75
C HIS A 97 12.84 13.73 -3.74
N ASP A 98 13.16 14.47 -2.68
CA ASP A 98 12.87 15.91 -2.53
C ASP A 98 11.36 16.19 -2.76
N ILE A 99 10.50 15.44 -2.05
CA ILE A 99 9.04 15.58 -2.07
C ILE A 99 8.60 16.11 -0.72
N GLU A 100 7.76 17.16 -0.70
CA GLU A 100 7.17 17.62 0.56
C GLU A 100 6.30 16.52 1.16
N PHE A 101 6.55 16.19 2.43
CA PHE A 101 5.85 15.13 3.15
C PHE A 101 4.99 15.67 4.29
N LYS A 102 3.78 15.13 4.45
CA LYS A 102 2.91 15.36 5.61
C LYS A 102 2.33 14.05 6.12
N ALA A 103 2.42 13.83 7.42
CA ALA A 103 1.66 12.79 8.12
C ALA A 103 0.38 13.41 8.70
N VAL A 104 -0.79 12.83 8.41
CA VAL A 104 -2.08 13.25 8.96
C VAL A 104 -2.69 12.12 9.76
N ARG A 105 -3.24 12.43 10.93
CA ARG A 105 -3.92 11.43 11.73
C ARG A 105 -5.34 11.24 11.23
N THR A 106 -5.72 9.99 10.96
CA THR A 106 -7.09 9.59 10.63
C THR A 106 -7.71 8.83 11.80
N ARG A 107 -9.04 8.90 11.93
CA ARG A 107 -9.80 8.38 13.08
C ARG A 107 -10.85 7.37 12.66
N GLU A 108 -10.52 6.52 11.67
CA GLU A 108 -11.47 5.53 11.16
C GLU A 108 -12.00 4.58 12.22
N LEU A 109 -11.26 4.33 13.30
CA LEU A 109 -11.71 3.50 14.44
C LEU A 109 -12.76 4.19 15.33
N GLU A 110 -12.97 5.50 15.19
CA GLU A 110 -14.09 6.21 15.82
C GLU A 110 -15.39 6.07 15.02
N ASN A 111 -15.32 5.55 13.79
CA ASN A 111 -16.47 5.32 12.92
C ASN A 111 -17.00 3.88 13.10
N GLU A 112 -18.20 3.74 13.70
CA GLU A 112 -18.82 2.45 13.95
C GLU A 112 -18.94 1.58 12.68
N ARG A 113 -19.28 2.19 11.52
CA ARG A 113 -19.38 1.48 10.24
C ARG A 113 -18.05 0.92 9.73
N TYR A 114 -16.93 1.55 10.11
CA TYR A 114 -15.60 0.99 9.85
C TYR A 114 -15.30 -0.15 10.81
N VAL A 115 -15.61 0.04 12.11
CA VAL A 115 -15.39 -0.94 13.18
C VAL A 115 -16.17 -2.23 12.93
N GLU A 116 -17.42 -2.15 12.46
CA GLU A 116 -18.25 -3.30 12.05
C GLU A 116 -17.59 -4.22 11.04
N ASN A 117 -16.60 -3.70 10.31
CA ASN A 117 -15.81 -4.47 9.34
C ASN A 117 -16.65 -5.16 8.26
N SER A 118 -17.62 -4.44 7.73
CA SER A 118 -18.42 -4.89 6.57
C SER A 118 -17.59 -4.84 5.26
N PRO A 119 -18.07 -5.41 4.16
CA PRO A 119 -17.47 -5.24 2.84
C PRO A 119 -17.26 -3.78 2.42
N LEU A 120 -17.99 -2.84 3.03
CA LEU A 120 -17.84 -1.40 2.82
C LEU A 120 -16.76 -0.74 3.69
N ARG A 121 -16.03 -1.47 4.54
CA ARG A 121 -14.98 -0.91 5.41
C ARG A 121 -14.02 0.02 4.65
N CYS A 122 -13.56 -0.40 3.46
CA CYS A 122 -12.64 0.41 2.66
C CYS A 122 -13.28 1.71 2.15
N TYR A 123 -14.59 1.76 1.96
CA TYR A 123 -15.32 2.99 1.65
C TYR A 123 -15.21 4.00 2.79
N PHE A 124 -15.47 3.57 4.02
CA PHE A 124 -15.39 4.43 5.20
C PHE A 124 -13.97 4.89 5.49
N CYS A 125 -12.97 4.00 5.36
CA CYS A 125 -11.56 4.34 5.47
C CYS A 125 -11.15 5.42 4.44
N LYS A 126 -11.57 5.31 3.18
CA LYS A 126 -11.28 6.33 2.16
C LYS A 126 -12.04 7.62 2.37
N THR A 127 -13.26 7.55 2.91
CA THR A 127 -14.01 8.74 3.33
C THR A 127 -13.22 9.53 4.37
N GLU A 128 -12.73 8.87 5.39
CA GLU A 128 -11.92 9.48 6.45
C GLU A 128 -10.61 10.05 5.89
N LEU A 129 -9.91 9.32 5.02
CA LEU A 129 -8.73 9.82 4.36
C LEU A 129 -9.00 11.16 3.64
N PHE A 130 -10.10 11.24 2.89
CA PHE A 130 -10.43 12.45 2.13
C PHE A 130 -10.87 13.61 3.03
N SER A 131 -11.40 13.38 4.23
CA SER A 131 -11.66 14.45 5.19
C SER A 131 -10.39 15.18 5.61
N GLU A 132 -9.25 14.48 5.64
CA GLU A 132 -7.94 15.04 5.97
C GLU A 132 -7.19 15.61 4.75
N LEU A 133 -7.33 14.99 3.57
CA LEU A 133 -6.61 15.43 2.37
C LEU A 133 -7.27 16.63 1.68
N THR A 134 -8.61 16.72 1.70
CA THR A 134 -9.35 17.79 1.01
C THR A 134 -9.00 19.20 1.51
N PRO A 135 -8.89 19.47 2.81
CA PRO A 135 -8.45 20.79 3.30
C PRO A 135 -7.07 21.17 2.80
N ILE A 136 -6.12 20.22 2.76
CA ILE A 136 -4.77 20.44 2.25
C ILE A 136 -4.80 20.75 0.75
N ALA A 137 -5.65 20.05 0.00
CA ALA A 137 -5.79 20.27 -1.44
C ALA A 137 -6.40 21.65 -1.74
N ILE A 138 -7.43 22.07 -0.99
CA ILE A 138 -8.06 23.38 -1.14
C ILE A 138 -7.05 24.51 -0.85
N ASP A 139 -6.31 24.41 0.26
CA ASP A 139 -5.31 25.41 0.65
C ASP A 139 -4.22 25.62 -0.42
N ARG A 140 -3.92 24.56 -1.16
CA ARG A 140 -2.88 24.56 -2.21
C ARG A 140 -3.40 24.75 -3.64
N GLY A 141 -4.71 24.85 -3.84
CA GLY A 141 -5.30 24.82 -5.17
C GLY A 141 -4.92 23.56 -5.93
N ALA A 142 -4.85 22.42 -5.24
CA ALA A 142 -4.38 21.15 -5.74
C ALA A 142 -5.50 20.11 -5.84
N VAL A 143 -5.27 19.04 -6.61
CA VAL A 143 -6.18 17.90 -6.73
C VAL A 143 -5.62 16.71 -5.95
N VAL A 144 -6.49 15.99 -5.21
CA VAL A 144 -6.10 14.75 -4.53
C VAL A 144 -5.97 13.63 -5.56
N VAL A 145 -4.80 12.98 -5.58
CA VAL A 145 -4.53 11.84 -6.47
C VAL A 145 -4.11 10.60 -5.69
N LEU A 146 -4.55 9.42 -6.13
CA LEU A 146 -4.24 8.15 -5.51
C LEU A 146 -3.59 7.18 -6.51
N GLY A 147 -2.72 6.31 -6.01
CA GLY A 147 -2.00 5.29 -6.76
C GLY A 147 -2.89 4.09 -7.14
N VAL A 148 -4.01 4.33 -7.81
CA VAL A 148 -4.86 3.28 -8.40
C VAL A 148 -4.43 3.08 -9.84
N ASN A 149 -4.25 1.83 -10.27
CA ASN A 149 -3.70 1.48 -11.59
C ASN A 149 -4.72 0.76 -12.48
N ALA A 150 -4.36 0.51 -13.75
CA ALA A 150 -5.26 -0.11 -14.74
C ALA A 150 -5.61 -1.58 -14.44
N SER A 151 -4.80 -2.28 -13.64
CA SER A 151 -5.08 -3.67 -13.21
C SER A 151 -6.04 -3.75 -12.03
N ASP A 152 -6.39 -2.62 -11.40
CA ASP A 152 -7.31 -2.58 -10.28
C ASP A 152 -8.76 -2.59 -10.78
N ASP A 153 -9.53 -3.62 -10.40
CA ASP A 153 -10.95 -3.72 -10.77
C ASP A 153 -11.80 -2.64 -10.06
N PRO A 154 -12.47 -1.73 -10.81
CA PRO A 154 -13.27 -0.68 -10.22
C PRO A 154 -14.51 -1.18 -9.49
N ASP A 155 -15.11 -2.29 -9.94
CA ASP A 155 -16.36 -2.82 -9.38
C ASP A 155 -16.15 -3.53 -8.05
N MET A 156 -14.92 -4.00 -7.79
CA MET A 156 -14.56 -4.76 -6.61
C MET A 156 -14.07 -3.92 -5.43
N ARG A 157 -13.91 -2.59 -5.58
CA ARG A 157 -13.23 -1.77 -4.56
C ARG A 157 -14.03 -0.56 -4.07
N PRO A 158 -14.84 -0.73 -3.01
CA PRO A 158 -15.65 0.35 -2.43
C PRO A 158 -14.84 1.63 -2.10
N GLY A 159 -13.57 1.49 -1.73
CA GLY A 159 -12.70 2.64 -1.45
C GLY A 159 -12.40 3.52 -2.66
N GLN A 160 -12.38 2.97 -3.87
CA GLN A 160 -12.21 3.77 -5.10
C GLN A 160 -13.46 4.61 -5.39
N ARG A 161 -14.65 4.03 -5.17
CA ARG A 161 -15.92 4.76 -5.27
C ARG A 161 -15.94 5.96 -4.32
N ALA A 162 -15.56 5.75 -3.05
CA ALA A 162 -15.48 6.83 -2.08
C ALA A 162 -14.51 7.95 -2.50
N ALA A 163 -13.39 7.61 -3.13
CA ALA A 163 -12.43 8.58 -3.63
C ALA A 163 -12.99 9.41 -4.79
N VAL A 164 -13.63 8.76 -5.78
CA VAL A 164 -14.26 9.45 -6.93
C VAL A 164 -15.36 10.38 -6.48
N GLU A 165 -16.26 9.95 -5.58
CA GLU A 165 -17.34 10.77 -5.02
C GLU A 165 -16.83 12.05 -4.33
N ARG A 166 -15.54 12.07 -3.94
CA ARG A 166 -14.88 13.22 -3.28
C ARG A 166 -13.90 13.97 -4.18
N GLY A 167 -14.00 13.77 -5.49
CA GLY A 167 -13.15 14.47 -6.48
C GLY A 167 -11.73 13.94 -6.58
N GLY A 168 -11.43 12.78 -6.01
CA GLY A 168 -10.13 12.13 -6.17
C GLY A 168 -9.90 11.63 -7.60
N ARG A 169 -8.64 11.71 -8.07
CA ARG A 169 -8.25 11.27 -9.42
C ARG A 169 -7.26 10.10 -9.33
N PHE A 170 -7.17 9.34 -10.41
CA PHE A 170 -6.34 8.15 -10.54
C PHE A 170 -5.42 8.21 -11.77
N PRO A 171 -4.40 9.08 -11.77
CA PRO A 171 -3.60 9.36 -12.96
C PRO A 171 -2.96 8.12 -13.59
N LEU A 172 -2.52 7.12 -12.80
CA LEU A 172 -1.97 5.87 -13.33
C LEU A 172 -3.01 5.05 -14.11
N ARG A 173 -4.25 4.96 -13.60
CA ARG A 173 -5.36 4.31 -14.30
C ARG A 173 -5.76 5.10 -15.56
N GLU A 174 -5.87 6.41 -15.46
CA GLU A 174 -6.22 7.29 -16.57
C GLU A 174 -5.19 7.23 -17.69
N ALA A 175 -3.92 6.99 -17.35
CA ALA A 175 -2.84 6.74 -18.30
C ALA A 175 -2.76 5.28 -18.81
N ASP A 176 -3.67 4.41 -18.36
CA ASP A 176 -3.72 2.98 -18.69
C ASP A 176 -2.43 2.21 -18.29
N ILE A 177 -1.81 2.59 -17.16
CA ILE A 177 -0.59 1.93 -16.67
C ILE A 177 -0.98 0.77 -15.75
N THR A 178 -0.53 -0.43 -16.11
CA THR A 178 -0.78 -1.68 -15.40
C THR A 178 0.19 -1.87 -14.23
N LYS A 179 -0.12 -2.83 -13.33
CA LYS A 179 0.75 -3.15 -12.20
C LYS A 179 2.15 -3.61 -12.62
N THR A 180 2.24 -4.38 -13.69
CA THR A 180 3.54 -4.84 -14.23
C THR A 180 4.37 -3.66 -14.76
N GLU A 181 3.74 -2.75 -15.50
CA GLU A 181 4.39 -1.56 -16.02
C GLU A 181 4.82 -0.59 -14.91
N ILE A 182 4.03 -0.48 -13.83
CA ILE A 182 4.39 0.29 -12.63
C ILE A 182 5.68 -0.25 -12.00
N ARG A 183 5.79 -1.58 -11.82
CA ARG A 183 7.00 -2.19 -11.28
C ARG A 183 8.21 -1.96 -12.18
N GLU A 184 8.03 -2.06 -13.49
CA GLU A 184 9.10 -1.79 -14.45
C GLU A 184 9.51 -0.31 -14.41
N LEU A 185 8.56 0.63 -14.42
CA LEU A 185 8.84 2.06 -14.28
C LEU A 185 9.56 2.36 -12.96
N ALA A 186 9.11 1.78 -11.84
CA ALA A 186 9.75 1.94 -10.53
C ALA A 186 11.19 1.39 -10.56
N ARG A 187 11.39 0.21 -11.17
CA ARG A 187 12.70 -0.43 -11.31
C ARG A 187 13.68 0.44 -12.13
N VAL A 188 13.26 0.89 -13.31
CA VAL A 188 14.12 1.73 -14.16
C VAL A 188 14.31 3.14 -13.57
N SER A 189 13.41 3.59 -12.70
CA SER A 189 13.57 4.83 -11.93
C SER A 189 14.53 4.69 -10.75
N GLY A 190 14.87 3.48 -10.35
CA GLY A 190 15.73 3.22 -9.18
C GLY A 190 14.98 3.31 -7.85
N LEU A 191 13.64 3.22 -7.85
CA LEU A 191 12.84 3.25 -6.63
C LEU A 191 13.00 1.92 -5.87
N SER A 192 13.32 1.98 -4.58
CA SER A 192 13.46 0.80 -3.72
C SER A 192 12.17 -0.01 -3.57
N THR A 193 11.02 0.60 -3.89
CA THR A 193 9.70 -0.04 -3.79
C THR A 193 9.33 -0.92 -5.00
N TRP A 194 10.16 -1.01 -6.03
CA TRP A 194 9.84 -1.73 -7.27
C TRP A 194 9.48 -3.20 -7.07
N ASP A 195 10.16 -3.90 -6.15
CA ASP A 195 9.92 -5.31 -5.80
C ASP A 195 9.20 -5.48 -4.44
N LYS A 196 8.77 -4.35 -3.82
CA LYS A 196 8.08 -4.38 -2.53
C LYS A 196 6.85 -5.27 -2.63
N PRO A 197 6.66 -6.22 -1.69
CA PRO A 197 5.45 -7.01 -1.60
C PRO A 197 4.21 -6.12 -1.40
N GLN A 198 3.04 -6.62 -1.79
CA GLN A 198 1.81 -5.86 -1.63
C GLN A 198 1.52 -5.60 -0.13
N ALA A 199 1.63 -4.35 0.29
CA ALA A 199 1.30 -3.90 1.63
C ALA A 199 -0.18 -3.51 1.68
N ALA A 200 -1.02 -4.37 2.28
CA ALA A 200 -2.40 -4.02 2.62
C ALA A 200 -2.46 -3.57 4.09
N CYS A 201 -3.45 -2.74 4.45
CA CYS A 201 -3.66 -2.29 5.83
C CYS A 201 -3.88 -3.48 6.79
N LEU A 202 -3.49 -3.34 8.06
CA LEU A 202 -3.64 -4.40 9.08
C LEU A 202 -5.08 -4.90 9.22
N ALA A 203 -6.06 -4.02 9.06
CA ALA A 203 -7.47 -4.40 9.11
C ALA A 203 -7.87 -5.46 8.06
N SER A 204 -7.11 -5.59 6.96
CA SER A 204 -7.36 -6.65 5.96
C SER A 204 -7.08 -8.07 6.49
N ARG A 205 -6.45 -8.22 7.65
CA ARG A 205 -6.20 -9.51 8.32
C ARG A 205 -7.37 -9.94 9.19
N VAL A 206 -8.34 -9.06 9.41
CA VAL A 206 -9.53 -9.33 10.22
C VAL A 206 -10.67 -9.77 9.28
N PRO A 207 -11.31 -10.94 9.51
CA PRO A 207 -12.42 -11.42 8.69
C PRO A 207 -13.60 -10.44 8.71
N PHE A 208 -14.33 -10.31 7.60
CA PHE A 208 -15.56 -9.52 7.59
C PHE A 208 -16.52 -9.96 8.68
N GLY A 209 -17.22 -9.01 9.29
CA GLY A 209 -18.14 -9.23 10.40
C GLY A 209 -17.47 -9.40 11.76
N THR A 210 -16.13 -9.54 11.81
CA THR A 210 -15.38 -9.45 13.07
C THR A 210 -14.97 -8.00 13.28
N PRO A 211 -15.32 -7.36 14.42
CA PRO A 211 -14.99 -5.98 14.67
C PRO A 211 -13.49 -5.70 14.61
N VAL A 212 -13.13 -4.58 13.98
CA VAL A 212 -11.75 -4.09 13.97
C VAL A 212 -11.52 -3.30 15.26
N THR A 213 -10.57 -3.74 16.08
CA THR A 213 -10.20 -3.08 17.34
C THR A 213 -8.72 -2.73 17.39
N ILE A 214 -8.34 -1.73 18.19
CA ILE A 214 -6.94 -1.37 18.43
C ILE A 214 -6.14 -2.58 18.94
N GLY A 215 -6.73 -3.38 19.84
CA GLY A 215 -6.09 -4.59 20.39
C GLY A 215 -5.78 -5.61 19.30
N THR A 216 -6.76 -5.89 18.42
CA THR A 216 -6.59 -6.83 17.30
C THR A 216 -5.52 -6.35 16.33
N LEU A 217 -5.57 -5.07 15.91
CA LEU A 217 -4.57 -4.49 15.01
C LEU A 217 -3.16 -4.53 15.60
N SER A 218 -3.02 -4.18 16.88
CA SER A 218 -1.75 -4.23 17.59
C SER A 218 -1.18 -5.66 17.71
N SER A 219 -2.04 -6.67 17.94
CA SER A 219 -1.61 -8.08 17.98
C SER A 219 -1.11 -8.53 16.59
N ILE A 220 -1.83 -8.19 15.52
CA ILE A 220 -1.44 -8.51 14.15
C ILE A 220 -0.10 -7.85 13.80
N ASP A 221 0.06 -6.54 14.09
CA ASP A 221 1.29 -5.80 13.82
C ASP A 221 2.50 -6.40 14.54
N ARG A 222 2.35 -6.75 15.84
CA ARG A 222 3.41 -7.41 16.61
C ARG A 222 3.83 -8.75 16.01
N VAL A 223 2.88 -9.56 15.55
CA VAL A 223 3.18 -10.85 14.89
C VAL A 223 3.92 -10.60 13.58
N GLU A 224 3.35 -9.79 12.67
CA GLU A 224 3.95 -9.58 11.35
C GLU A 224 5.35 -8.95 11.46
N ARG A 225 5.56 -8.00 12.37
CA ARG A 225 6.87 -7.40 12.62
C ARG A 225 7.86 -8.40 13.22
N GLY A 226 7.46 -9.18 14.22
CA GLY A 226 8.32 -10.21 14.82
C GLY A 226 8.74 -11.26 13.80
N VAL A 227 7.83 -11.70 12.94
CA VAL A 227 8.08 -12.67 11.88
C VAL A 227 9.02 -12.08 10.79
N ARG A 228 8.85 -10.80 10.41
CA ARG A 228 9.81 -10.12 9.50
C ARG A 228 11.20 -10.06 10.11
N GLY A 229 11.31 -9.90 11.44
CA GLY A 229 12.58 -9.95 12.16
C GLY A 229 13.33 -11.29 12.03
N LEU A 230 12.64 -12.38 11.68
CA LEU A 230 13.25 -13.69 11.35
C LEU A 230 13.70 -13.79 9.89
N GLY A 231 13.54 -12.74 9.06
CA GLY A 231 13.98 -12.68 7.68
C GLY A 231 12.90 -12.96 6.62
N PHE A 232 11.66 -13.20 7.01
CA PHE A 232 10.56 -13.38 6.06
C PHE A 232 10.13 -12.05 5.42
N ARG A 233 10.18 -11.96 4.10
CA ARG A 233 9.79 -10.73 3.35
C ARG A 233 8.28 -10.57 3.22
N GLN A 234 7.54 -11.68 3.12
CA GLN A 234 6.09 -11.71 2.95
C GLN A 234 5.44 -12.54 4.04
N ILE A 235 4.59 -11.91 4.81
CA ILE A 235 3.79 -12.55 5.87
C ILE A 235 2.42 -11.90 5.97
N ARG A 236 1.41 -12.69 6.28
CA ARG A 236 0.09 -12.23 6.73
C ARG A 236 -0.33 -13.03 7.96
N ALA A 237 -0.58 -12.29 9.05
CA ALA A 237 -1.12 -12.85 10.29
C ALA A 237 -2.64 -12.68 10.31
N ARG A 238 -3.39 -13.68 9.83
CA ARG A 238 -4.87 -13.65 9.79
C ARG A 238 -5.45 -13.91 11.17
N HIS A 239 -6.25 -12.97 11.63
CA HIS A 239 -6.89 -13.03 12.95
C HIS A 239 -8.17 -13.88 12.91
N HIS A 240 -8.28 -14.86 13.80
CA HIS A 240 -9.47 -15.70 14.00
C HIS A 240 -9.76 -15.82 15.51
N GLY A 241 -9.98 -14.69 16.21
CA GLY A 241 -10.14 -14.69 17.67
C GLY A 241 -8.86 -15.13 18.39
N ASP A 242 -8.93 -16.26 19.12
CA ASP A 242 -7.78 -16.81 19.82
C ASP A 242 -6.71 -17.47 18.93
N LEU A 243 -7.02 -17.63 17.65
CA LEU A 243 -6.17 -18.30 16.68
C LEU A 243 -5.58 -17.29 15.69
N VAL A 244 -4.29 -17.40 15.40
CA VAL A 244 -3.65 -16.74 14.27
C VAL A 244 -3.28 -17.76 13.20
N ARG A 245 -3.64 -17.47 11.94
CA ARG A 245 -3.23 -18.23 10.76
C ARG A 245 -2.14 -17.43 10.03
N LEU A 246 -0.96 -18.03 9.91
CA LEU A 246 0.20 -17.44 9.26
C LEU A 246 0.23 -17.86 7.78
N GLU A 247 0.24 -16.89 6.88
CA GLU A 247 0.38 -17.10 5.44
C GLU A 247 1.77 -16.60 5.00
N PHE A 248 2.62 -17.51 4.51
CA PHE A 248 3.93 -17.24 3.92
C PHE A 248 3.88 -17.46 2.41
N LEU A 249 4.91 -17.04 1.68
CA LEU A 249 5.13 -17.54 0.32
C LEU A 249 5.33 -19.06 0.37
N LEU A 250 4.88 -19.78 -0.67
CA LEU A 250 5.02 -21.25 -0.71
C LEU A 250 6.48 -21.70 -0.56
N GLU A 251 7.41 -20.94 -1.13
CA GLU A 251 8.86 -21.16 -1.04
C GLU A 251 9.41 -21.00 0.38
N ASP A 252 8.74 -20.23 1.24
CA ASP A 252 9.15 -19.96 2.61
C ASP A 252 8.59 -20.98 3.63
N LEU A 253 7.66 -21.88 3.25
CA LEU A 253 7.01 -22.80 4.17
C LEU A 253 7.97 -23.72 4.88
N GLU A 254 8.99 -24.24 4.16
CA GLU A 254 10.00 -25.12 4.77
C GLU A 254 10.81 -24.36 5.83
N MET A 255 11.18 -23.11 5.56
CA MET A 255 11.88 -22.25 6.52
C MET A 255 11.00 -21.94 7.73
N ALA A 256 9.70 -21.66 7.51
CA ALA A 256 8.76 -21.39 8.58
C ALA A 256 8.61 -22.59 9.54
N LEU A 257 8.62 -23.82 9.02
CA LEU A 257 8.60 -25.03 9.86
C LEU A 257 9.90 -25.19 10.67
N LYS A 258 11.06 -24.81 10.13
CA LYS A 258 12.35 -24.89 10.84
C LYS A 258 12.44 -23.92 12.02
N VAL A 259 11.72 -22.79 11.97
CA VAL A 259 11.68 -21.77 13.04
C VAL A 259 10.32 -21.74 13.75
N SER A 260 9.66 -22.91 13.82
CA SER A 260 8.29 -23.02 14.40
C SER A 260 8.22 -22.58 15.84
N ASP A 261 9.24 -22.84 16.65
CA ASP A 261 9.26 -22.45 18.07
C ASP A 261 9.32 -20.94 18.23
N GLU A 262 10.11 -20.24 17.41
CA GLU A 262 10.18 -18.78 17.38
C GLU A 262 8.84 -18.17 16.92
N LEU A 263 8.22 -18.73 15.87
CA LEU A 263 6.91 -18.30 15.37
C LEU A 263 5.85 -18.44 16.46
N VAL A 264 5.81 -19.59 17.15
CA VAL A 264 4.88 -19.82 18.26
C VAL A 264 5.14 -18.81 19.39
N SER A 265 6.40 -18.58 19.78
CA SER A 265 6.77 -17.62 20.81
C SER A 265 6.29 -16.20 20.47
N ILE A 266 6.55 -15.73 19.26
CA ILE A 266 6.09 -14.42 18.76
C ILE A 266 4.58 -14.29 18.84
N CYS A 267 3.84 -15.29 18.34
CA CYS A 267 2.39 -15.26 18.32
C CYS A 267 1.77 -15.31 19.73
N LYS A 268 2.33 -16.13 20.61
CA LYS A 268 1.91 -16.19 22.04
C LYS A 268 2.15 -14.85 22.75
N ALA A 269 3.31 -14.24 22.55
CA ALA A 269 3.61 -12.92 23.10
C ALA A 269 2.68 -11.82 22.56
N ALA A 270 2.13 -11.99 21.35
CA ALA A 270 1.13 -11.11 20.78
C ALA A 270 -0.30 -11.36 21.30
N GLY A 271 -0.52 -12.41 22.12
CA GLY A 271 -1.78 -12.71 22.77
C GLY A 271 -2.61 -13.83 22.13
N TYR A 272 -2.11 -14.50 21.07
CA TYR A 272 -2.81 -15.62 20.45
C TYR A 272 -2.62 -16.92 21.24
N ARG A 273 -3.72 -17.68 21.37
CA ARG A 273 -3.71 -18.98 22.05
C ARG A 273 -3.32 -20.12 21.12
N PHE A 274 -3.69 -20.03 19.86
CA PHE A 274 -3.41 -21.03 18.83
C PHE A 274 -2.67 -20.43 17.65
N VAL A 275 -1.71 -21.15 17.10
CA VAL A 275 -0.90 -20.74 15.96
C VAL A 275 -1.01 -21.81 14.89
N THR A 276 -1.37 -21.39 13.68
CA THR A 276 -1.52 -22.31 12.53
C THR A 276 -0.79 -21.77 11.33
N LEU A 277 -0.37 -22.67 10.45
CA LEU A 277 0.25 -22.36 9.16
C LEU A 277 -0.77 -22.63 8.06
N ASP A 278 -0.92 -21.70 7.12
CA ASP A 278 -1.71 -21.93 5.91
C ASP A 278 -0.89 -22.72 4.90
N LEU A 279 -1.31 -23.93 4.57
CA LEU A 279 -0.63 -24.81 3.62
C LEU A 279 -0.79 -24.35 2.16
N GLU A 280 -1.79 -23.53 1.84
CA GLU A 280 -1.96 -22.93 0.52
C GLU A 280 -1.04 -21.72 0.32
N GLY A 281 -0.41 -21.24 1.40
CA GLY A 281 0.47 -20.10 1.41
C GLY A 281 -0.23 -18.76 1.19
N PHE A 282 0.58 -17.71 0.98
CA PHE A 282 0.08 -16.37 0.72
C PHE A 282 -0.55 -16.27 -0.66
N THR A 283 -1.76 -15.73 -0.72
CA THR A 283 -2.41 -15.32 -1.96
C THR A 283 -2.75 -13.84 -1.93
N SER A 284 -2.59 -13.15 -3.06
CA SER A 284 -2.96 -11.75 -3.21
C SER A 284 -4.48 -11.53 -3.20
N ALA A 285 -5.27 -12.58 -3.42
CA ALA A 285 -6.72 -12.54 -3.23
C ALA A 285 -7.03 -12.17 -1.79
N SER A 286 -7.82 -11.12 -1.59
CA SER A 286 -8.18 -10.70 -0.24
C SER A 286 -8.87 -11.88 0.45
N PHE A 287 -8.54 -12.12 1.71
CA PHE A 287 -9.23 -13.05 2.62
C PHE A 287 -10.77 -12.96 2.51
N GLN A 288 -11.24 -11.83 2.08
CA GLN A 288 -12.63 -11.44 1.93
C GLN A 288 -13.35 -12.13 0.76
N VAL A 289 -12.66 -12.54 -0.31
CA VAL A 289 -13.26 -13.20 -1.47
C VAL A 289 -13.50 -14.70 -1.20
N ARG A 290 -12.69 -15.31 -0.34
CA ARG A 290 -12.84 -16.75 0.00
C ARG A 290 -13.99 -17.06 0.97
N SER A 291 -14.57 -16.04 1.62
CA SER A 291 -15.69 -16.19 2.56
C SER A 291 -17.08 -16.15 1.90
N ALA A 292 -17.16 -15.87 0.61
CA ALA A 292 -18.42 -16.01 -0.13
C ALA A 292 -18.68 -17.50 -0.42
N VAL A 293 -19.26 -18.21 0.55
CA VAL A 293 -19.96 -19.45 0.28
C VAL A 293 -21.10 -19.10 -0.67
N PRO A 294 -21.23 -19.74 -1.85
CA PRO A 294 -22.41 -19.55 -2.67
C PRO A 294 -23.63 -19.92 -1.80
N SER A 295 -24.57 -18.99 -1.67
CA SER A 295 -25.89 -19.28 -1.17
C SER A 295 -26.46 -20.37 -2.09
N GLN A 296 -26.44 -21.64 -1.64
CA GLN A 296 -27.29 -22.64 -2.22
C GLN A 296 -28.70 -22.22 -1.85
N ASP A 297 -29.45 -21.85 -2.87
CA ASP A 297 -30.91 -21.72 -2.79
C ASP A 297 -31.47 -23.02 -2.22
N LEU A 298 -32.17 -22.91 -1.09
CA LEU A 298 -33.14 -23.88 -0.60
C LEU A 298 -34.53 -23.25 -0.74
#